data_dd99f4d016731f1263249d227d26a36e
#
_entry.id   dd99f4d016731f1263249d227d26a36e
#
_cell.length_a   1.000
_cell.length_b   1.000
_cell.length_c   1.000
_cell.angle_alpha   90.00
_cell.angle_beta   90.00
_cell.angle_gamma   90.00
#
_symmetry.space_group_name_H-M   'P 1'
#
loop_
_entity.id
_entity.type
_entity.pdbx_description
1 polymer ?
#
loop_
_entity_poly.entity_id
_entity_poly.type
_entity_poly.pdbx_seq_one_letter_code
_entity_poly.pdbx_strand_id
1 'polypeptide(L)'
;SGHPLKFSTTQDGTHNSGSAFTTNVTESGTAGSSGAFVQLEITPETMGASTSTTAGVPTLYPYCPNHAGMGGNAVYSLFASGSGGGGGLSVGLAMALG
;
A
#
# COMPACT_ATOMS: atom_id res chain seq x y z
N SER A 1 -6.05 -2.67 17.39
CA SER A 1 -6.59 -1.35 17.10
C SER A 1 -5.49 -0.31 17.22
N GLY A 2 -5.65 0.80 16.53
CA GLY A 2 -4.63 1.84 16.56
C GLY A 2 -3.46 1.59 15.64
N HIS A 3 -3.56 0.65 14.72
CA HIS A 3 -2.50 0.32 13.77
C HIS A 3 -3.03 0.44 12.34
N PRO A 4 -3.23 1.68 11.85
CA PRO A 4 -3.67 1.85 10.47
C PRO A 4 -2.62 1.34 9.49
N LEU A 5 -3.09 0.79 8.38
CA LEU A 5 -2.21 0.34 7.30
C LEU A 5 -2.04 1.47 6.31
N LYS A 6 -0.79 1.76 5.97
CA LYS A 6 -0.46 2.70 4.91
C LYS A 6 0.62 2.10 4.00
N PHE A 7 0.80 2.73 2.86
CA PHE A 7 1.81 2.29 1.89
C PHE A 7 2.84 3.39 1.68
N SER A 8 4.04 3.01 1.30
CA SER A 8 5.11 3.96 0.99
C SER A 8 6.04 3.36 -0.06
N THR A 9 6.73 4.21 -0.79
CA THR A 9 7.83 3.78 -1.66
C THR A 9 9.12 3.55 -0.86
N THR A 10 9.09 3.85 0.44
CA THR A 10 10.22 3.66 1.35
C THR A 10 9.83 2.61 2.38
N GLN A 11 10.70 1.64 2.62
CA GLN A 11 10.45 0.64 3.64
C GLN A 11 10.26 1.32 5.00
N ASP A 12 9.23 0.91 5.75
CA ASP A 12 8.84 1.50 7.03
C ASP A 12 8.35 2.96 6.89
N GLY A 13 8.16 3.44 5.69
CA GLY A 13 7.51 4.71 5.39
C GLY A 13 8.08 5.90 6.13
N THR A 14 7.22 6.59 6.86
CA THR A 14 7.60 7.83 7.57
C THR A 14 8.62 7.60 8.69
N HIS A 15 8.78 6.36 9.15
CA HIS A 15 9.80 6.03 10.15
C HIS A 15 11.19 5.94 9.56
N ASN A 16 11.31 6.02 8.25
CA ASN A 16 12.59 5.95 7.54
C ASN A 16 12.70 7.09 6.53
N SER A 17 12.22 8.26 6.91
CA SER A 17 12.28 9.49 6.12
C SER A 17 11.47 9.44 4.82
N GLY A 18 10.57 8.48 4.69
CA GLY A 18 9.68 8.39 3.55
C GLY A 18 8.37 9.13 3.79
N SER A 19 7.46 8.99 2.84
CA SER A 19 6.13 9.59 2.90
C SER A 19 5.09 8.55 2.56
N ALA A 20 3.86 8.77 3.01
CA ALA A 20 2.75 7.91 2.64
C ALA A 20 2.47 8.00 1.14
N PHE A 21 2.27 6.85 0.52
CA PHE A 21 1.82 6.75 -0.87
C PHE A 21 0.30 6.80 -0.88
N THR A 22 -0.28 7.76 -1.60
CA THR A 22 -1.72 8.00 -1.57
C THR A 22 -2.40 7.83 -2.91
N THR A 23 -1.65 7.63 -3.98
CA THR A 23 -2.23 7.49 -5.33
C THR A 23 -3.12 6.26 -5.40
N ASN A 24 -4.40 6.49 -5.68
CA ASN A 24 -5.41 5.42 -5.77
C ASN A 24 -5.55 4.58 -4.50
N VAL A 25 -5.28 5.19 -3.34
CA VAL A 25 -5.48 4.57 -2.03
C VAL A 25 -6.75 5.12 -1.42
N THR A 26 -7.63 4.24 -0.99
CA THR A 26 -8.86 4.60 -0.28
C THR A 26 -8.83 3.98 1.11
N GLU A 27 -9.07 4.81 2.11
CA GLU A 27 -9.18 4.34 3.49
C GLU A 27 -10.62 4.53 3.95
N SER A 28 -11.17 3.53 4.58
CA SER A 28 -12.55 3.58 5.08
C SER A 28 -12.61 3.02 6.48
N GLY A 29 -13.27 3.75 7.36
CA GLY A 29 -13.43 3.37 8.75
C GLY A 29 -12.20 3.70 9.59
N THR A 30 -12.27 3.30 10.83
CA THR A 30 -11.18 3.46 11.78
C THR A 30 -10.45 2.13 11.93
N ALA A 31 -9.12 2.15 11.91
CA ALA A 31 -8.32 0.94 12.03
C ALA A 31 -8.76 0.14 13.26
N GLY A 32 -9.00 -1.16 13.06
CA GLY A 32 -9.46 -2.06 14.10
C GLY A 32 -10.97 -2.13 14.26
N SER A 33 -11.71 -1.24 13.62
CA SER A 33 -13.17 -1.27 13.65
C SER A 33 -13.71 -2.29 12.66
N SER A 34 -14.89 -2.83 12.96
CA SER A 34 -15.56 -3.75 12.05
C SER A 34 -15.84 -3.05 10.72
N GLY A 35 -15.50 -3.71 9.64
CA GLY A 35 -15.72 -3.18 8.30
C GLY A 35 -14.71 -2.16 7.82
N ALA A 36 -13.72 -1.80 8.64
CA ALA A 36 -12.67 -0.89 8.20
C ALA A 36 -11.77 -1.56 7.17
N PHE A 37 -11.34 -0.79 6.16
CA PHE A 37 -10.45 -1.32 5.14
C PHE A 37 -9.57 -0.23 4.56
N VAL A 38 -8.49 -0.66 3.91
CA VAL A 38 -7.66 0.15 3.04
C VAL A 38 -7.62 -0.54 1.69
N GLN A 39 -7.88 0.21 0.63
CA GLN A 39 -7.91 -0.32 -0.73
C GLN A 39 -6.89 0.41 -1.58
N LEU A 40 -6.08 -0.36 -2.28
CA LEU A 40 -5.16 0.16 -3.28
C LEU A 40 -5.61 -0.34 -4.64
N GLU A 41 -5.96 0.58 -5.54
CA GLU A 41 -6.29 0.23 -6.90
C GLU A 41 -5.03 0.26 -7.75
N ILE A 42 -4.70 -0.86 -8.38
CA ILE A 42 -3.49 -1.00 -9.17
C ILE A 42 -3.81 -0.75 -10.63
N THR A 43 -3.43 0.44 -11.10
CA THR A 43 -3.62 0.88 -12.48
C THR A 43 -2.26 1.29 -13.03
N PRO A 44 -2.14 1.58 -14.34
CA PRO A 44 -0.90 2.17 -14.87
C PRO A 44 -0.49 3.44 -14.14
N GLU A 45 -1.47 4.25 -13.70
CA GLU A 45 -1.18 5.45 -12.92
C GLU A 45 -0.54 5.10 -11.58
N THR A 46 -1.11 4.12 -10.88
CA THR A 46 -0.55 3.67 -9.59
C THR A 46 0.88 3.17 -9.77
N MET A 47 1.10 2.36 -10.80
CA MET A 47 2.40 1.80 -11.07
C MET A 47 3.41 2.88 -11.44
N GLY A 48 2.98 3.86 -12.23
CA GLY A 48 3.86 4.97 -12.62
C GLY A 48 4.18 5.91 -11.48
N ALA A 49 3.30 6.01 -10.49
CA ALA A 49 3.52 6.87 -9.34
C ALA A 49 4.51 6.25 -8.33
N SER A 50 4.68 4.93 -8.35
CA SER A 50 5.65 4.30 -7.48
C SER A 50 7.05 4.52 -8.04
N THR A 51 7.90 5.19 -7.26
CA THR A 51 9.28 5.44 -7.63
C THR A 51 10.22 4.33 -7.17
N SER A 52 9.69 3.35 -6.46
CA SER A 52 10.47 2.22 -5.96
C SER A 52 10.22 1.00 -6.83
N THR A 53 11.28 0.26 -7.15
CA THR A 53 11.13 -0.98 -7.91
C THR A 53 11.94 -2.10 -7.27
N THR A 54 11.48 -3.32 -7.50
CA THR A 54 12.23 -4.52 -7.17
C THR A 54 12.30 -5.36 -8.44
N ALA A 55 13.51 -5.63 -8.92
CA ALA A 55 13.72 -6.37 -10.18
C ALA A 55 12.95 -5.71 -11.35
N GLY A 56 12.87 -4.40 -11.37
CA GLY A 56 12.20 -3.66 -12.43
C GLY A 56 10.70 -3.56 -12.30
N VAL A 57 10.11 -4.10 -11.25
CA VAL A 57 8.67 -4.06 -11.00
C VAL A 57 8.36 -2.97 -9.98
N PRO A 58 7.39 -2.07 -10.23
CA PRO A 58 7.00 -1.08 -9.23
C PRO A 58 6.58 -1.76 -7.92
N THR A 59 7.03 -1.21 -6.81
CA THR A 59 6.79 -1.81 -5.49
C THR A 59 6.36 -0.78 -4.48
N LEU A 60 5.63 -1.22 -3.46
CA LEU A 60 5.27 -0.43 -2.30
C LEU A 60 5.53 -1.24 -1.04
N TYR A 61 5.78 -0.53 0.05
CA TYR A 61 6.01 -1.14 1.35
C TYR A 61 4.86 -0.78 2.28
N PRO A 62 4.26 -1.77 2.95
CA PRO A 62 3.26 -1.48 3.97
C PRO A 62 3.93 -0.99 5.24
N TYR A 63 3.29 -0.07 5.94
CA TYR A 63 3.80 0.37 7.23
C TYR A 63 2.66 0.89 8.10
N CYS A 64 2.93 1.03 9.40
CA CYS A 64 2.02 1.65 10.35
C CYS A 64 2.58 3.02 10.75
N PRO A 65 1.84 4.12 10.54
CA PRO A 65 2.38 5.43 10.86
C PRO A 65 2.61 5.65 12.35
N ASN A 66 1.93 4.85 13.20
CA ASN A 66 2.03 5.03 14.66
C ASN A 66 3.17 4.23 15.29
N HIS A 67 3.64 3.19 14.63
CA HIS A 67 4.65 2.29 15.21
C HIS A 67 5.64 1.86 14.15
N ALA A 68 6.92 2.04 14.44
CA ALA A 68 7.98 1.62 13.54
C ALA A 68 8.05 0.10 13.45
N GLY A 69 8.44 -0.41 12.29
CA GLY A 69 8.77 -1.81 12.09
C GLY A 69 7.58 -2.73 11.88
N MET A 70 6.36 -2.25 11.93
CA MET A 70 5.20 -3.14 11.85
C MET A 70 5.00 -3.77 10.47
N GLY A 71 5.49 -3.14 9.43
CA GLY A 71 5.46 -3.73 8.10
C GLY A 71 6.57 -4.76 7.88
N GLY A 72 7.57 -4.74 8.73
CA GLY A 72 8.71 -5.63 8.62
C GLY A 72 9.41 -5.51 7.29
N ASN A 73 9.72 -6.63 6.68
CA ASN A 73 10.37 -6.68 5.37
C ASN A 73 9.37 -6.93 4.24
N ALA A 74 8.08 -6.79 4.49
CA ALA A 74 7.07 -7.03 3.46
C ALA A 74 7.20 -5.99 2.35
N VAL A 75 7.00 -6.43 1.12
CA VAL A 75 7.03 -5.58 -0.05
C VAL A 75 5.94 -6.09 -1.01
N TYR A 76 5.18 -5.15 -1.57
CA TYR A 76 4.15 -5.48 -2.54
C TYR A 76 4.63 -5.11 -3.93
N SER A 77 4.69 -6.10 -4.81
CA SER A 77 4.96 -5.87 -6.22
C SER A 77 3.66 -5.52 -6.93
N LEU A 78 3.66 -4.45 -7.70
CA LEU A 78 2.45 -3.96 -8.34
C LEU A 78 2.35 -4.50 -9.76
N PHE A 79 1.38 -5.39 -9.97
CA PHE A 79 1.07 -5.92 -11.28
C PHE A 79 -0.35 -5.53 -11.67
N ALA A 80 -0.50 -4.89 -12.80
CA ALA A 80 -1.82 -4.83 -13.42
C ALA A 80 -2.01 -6.12 -14.19
N SER A 81 -3.22 -6.68 -14.13
CA SER A 81 -3.57 -7.82 -14.95
C SER A 81 -3.62 -7.34 -16.39
N GLY A 82 -2.57 -7.64 -17.15
CA GLY A 82 -2.44 -7.09 -18.49
C GLY A 82 -3.30 -7.74 -19.54
N SER A 83 -3.86 -8.88 -19.24
CA SER A 83 -4.53 -9.65 -20.26
C SER A 83 -5.85 -9.05 -20.70
N GLY A 84 -6.44 -8.21 -19.88
CA GLY A 84 -7.77 -7.72 -20.17
C GLY A 84 -7.83 -6.37 -20.81
N GLY A 85 -6.76 -5.76 -20.96
CA GLY A 85 -6.74 -4.45 -21.53
C GLY A 85 -7.65 -3.50 -20.82
N GLY A 86 -7.34 -3.04 -19.73
CA GLY A 86 -7.96 -1.85 -19.36
C GLY A 86 -8.51 -1.72 -17.98
N GLY A 87 -8.66 -2.73 -17.29
CA GLY A 87 -9.10 -2.56 -15.93
C GLY A 87 -7.94 -2.51 -14.97
N GLY A 88 -7.98 -1.70 -13.99
CA GLY A 88 -7.08 -1.82 -12.88
C GLY A 88 -7.46 -3.03 -12.04
N LEU A 89 -6.53 -3.49 -11.24
CA LEU A 89 -6.81 -4.51 -10.25
C LEU A 89 -6.97 -3.84 -8.90
N SER A 90 -8.14 -4.02 -8.30
CA SER A 90 -8.36 -3.51 -6.96
C SER A 90 -8.02 -4.59 -5.95
N VAL A 91 -7.15 -4.25 -5.03
CA VAL A 91 -6.81 -5.14 -3.93
C VAL A 91 -7.35 -4.52 -2.65
N GLY A 92 -8.35 -5.18 -2.08
CA GLY A 92 -8.89 -4.76 -0.81
C GLY A 92 -8.12 -5.40 0.32
N LEU A 93 -7.51 -4.60 1.15
CA LEU A 93 -6.80 -5.09 2.31
C LEU A 93 -7.59 -4.69 3.55
N ALA A 94 -8.45 -5.58 4.00
CA ALA A 94 -9.31 -5.32 5.14
C ALA A 94 -8.58 -5.67 6.42
N MET A 95 -7.48 -5.00 6.67
CA MET A 95 -6.66 -5.33 7.82
C MET A 95 -6.03 -4.08 8.42
N ALA A 96 -5.71 -4.19 9.69
CA ALA A 96 -4.80 -3.29 10.34
C ALA A 96 -3.56 -4.09 10.71
N LEU A 97 -2.44 -3.42 10.80
CA LEU A 97 -1.21 -4.07 11.24
C LEU A 97 -1.24 -4.23 12.76
N GLY A 98 -1.16 -5.42 13.19
CA GLY A 98 -1.11 -5.72 14.62
C GLY A 98 -2.40 -6.13 15.28
#